data_7df3cbca20ecc96a91d1a0e95b1b99b2
#
_entry.id   7df3cbca20ecc96a91d1a0e95b1b99b2
#
_cell.length_a   1.000
_cell.length_b   1.000
_cell.length_c   1.000
_cell.angle_alpha   90.00
_cell.angle_beta   90.00
_cell.angle_gamma   90.00
#
_symmetry.space_group_name_H-M   'P 1'
#
loop_
_entity.id
_entity.type
_entity.pdbx_description
1 polymer ?
#
loop_
_entity_poly.entity_id
_entity_poly.type
_entity_poly.pdbx_seq_one_letter_code
_entity_poly.pdbx_strand_id
1 'polypeptide(L)'
;KVRMFHNIYIKNNFFFKKKTYSMNGEDIYIEKTFKKKAGFYVDVGAYHPLELNNTYLLYKKKWNGINIDISSLSIDYFNFLRPDDININVGVSNKNRVKTLYYQKNKSPLNTLNFKQAKKIFSKKFKKKKIKTKTLTNIIDNTKYNGKKIDFLNIDAEGNDFEVLKSLNLNKYKPKLICIELVDHFNPNKKTVKRHKIYKYLIKRNYKLVWSGHFSHMFRR
;
A
#
# COMPACT_ATOMS: atom_id res chain seq x y z
N LYS A 1 -7.92 -13.30 -20.02
CA LYS A 1 -6.70 -12.55 -20.44
C LYS A 1 -7.06 -11.41 -21.41
N VAL A 2 -7.83 -11.64 -22.51
CA VAL A 2 -8.23 -10.61 -23.51
C VAL A 2 -8.94 -9.43 -22.86
N ARG A 3 -9.91 -9.66 -21.97
CA ARG A 3 -10.63 -8.60 -21.25
C ARG A 3 -9.72 -7.79 -20.32
N MET A 4 -8.72 -8.41 -19.69
CA MET A 4 -7.71 -7.71 -18.90
C MET A 4 -6.82 -6.84 -19.76
N PHE A 5 -6.32 -7.39 -20.87
CA PHE A 5 -5.53 -6.63 -21.84
C PHE A 5 -6.31 -5.40 -22.35
N HIS A 6 -7.54 -5.60 -22.78
CA HIS A 6 -8.41 -4.51 -23.25
C HIS A 6 -8.61 -3.44 -22.17
N ASN A 7 -8.91 -3.82 -20.92
CA ASN A 7 -9.16 -2.86 -19.84
C ASN A 7 -7.89 -2.09 -19.44
N ILE A 8 -6.73 -2.68 -19.57
CA ILE A 8 -5.45 -2.08 -19.17
C ILE A 8 -4.86 -1.22 -20.28
N TYR A 9 -4.82 -1.74 -21.50
CA TYR A 9 -4.06 -1.12 -22.59
C TYR A 9 -4.91 -0.32 -23.57
N ILE A 10 -6.17 -0.71 -23.78
CA ILE A 10 -7.02 -0.09 -24.80
C ILE A 10 -7.96 0.94 -24.17
N LYS A 11 -8.68 0.57 -23.11
CA LYS A 11 -9.64 1.46 -22.46
C LYS A 11 -9.00 2.63 -21.69
N ASN A 12 -7.75 2.45 -21.27
CA ASN A 12 -6.98 3.45 -20.51
C ASN A 12 -5.72 3.87 -21.28
N ASN A 13 -5.88 4.46 -22.47
CA ASN A 13 -4.81 5.05 -23.31
C ASN A 13 -3.84 5.98 -22.58
N PHE A 14 -4.15 6.31 -21.41
CA PHE A 14 -3.58 7.26 -20.51
C PHE A 14 -2.27 6.82 -19.84
N PHE A 15 -1.94 5.52 -19.85
CA PHE A 15 -0.80 4.98 -19.09
C PHE A 15 0.54 5.14 -19.79
N PHE A 16 0.57 5.28 -21.09
CA PHE A 16 1.82 5.30 -21.86
C PHE A 16 2.59 6.62 -21.82
N LYS A 17 1.98 7.72 -21.37
CA LYS A 17 2.58 9.07 -21.41
C LYS A 17 2.76 9.77 -20.05
N LYS A 18 2.51 9.10 -18.91
CA LYS A 18 2.59 9.76 -17.61
C LYS A 18 4.00 9.83 -17.03
N LYS A 19 4.33 10.99 -16.47
CA LYS A 19 5.53 11.17 -15.62
C LYS A 19 5.38 10.49 -14.26
N THR A 20 4.15 10.28 -13.76
CA THR A 20 3.82 9.67 -12.47
C THR A 20 2.64 8.73 -12.58
N TYR A 21 2.64 7.66 -11.81
CA TYR A 21 1.58 6.66 -11.67
C TYR A 21 0.88 6.75 -10.32
N SER A 22 1.44 7.49 -9.37
CA SER A 22 0.86 7.78 -8.08
C SER A 22 -0.13 8.96 -8.14
N MET A 23 -0.79 9.25 -7.02
CA MET A 23 -1.79 10.32 -6.94
C MET A 23 -1.15 11.72 -6.99
N ASN A 24 -0.06 11.94 -6.25
CA ASN A 24 0.56 13.26 -6.05
C ASN A 24 2.07 13.27 -6.34
N GLY A 25 2.57 12.33 -7.14
CA GLY A 25 4.00 12.23 -7.47
C GLY A 25 4.84 11.54 -6.41
N GLU A 26 4.23 10.76 -5.53
CA GLU A 26 4.91 9.94 -4.52
C GLU A 26 5.96 9.04 -5.17
N ASP A 27 5.61 8.36 -6.25
CA ASP A 27 6.46 7.44 -7.00
C ASP A 27 7.73 8.11 -7.54
N ILE A 28 7.65 9.38 -7.96
CA ILE A 28 8.82 10.16 -8.40
C ILE A 28 9.77 10.43 -7.24
N TYR A 29 9.25 10.80 -6.06
CA TYR A 29 10.07 11.00 -4.88
C TYR A 29 10.75 9.69 -4.44
N ILE A 30 10.00 8.58 -4.44
CA ILE A 30 10.49 7.26 -4.11
C ILE A 30 11.62 6.86 -5.07
N GLU A 31 11.39 7.00 -6.38
CA GLU A 31 12.37 6.68 -7.42
C GLU A 31 13.67 7.47 -7.23
N LYS A 32 13.58 8.79 -6.99
CA LYS A 32 14.73 9.66 -6.74
C LYS A 32 15.48 9.33 -5.45
N THR A 33 14.78 8.80 -4.44
CA THR A 33 15.38 8.40 -3.17
C THR A 33 16.29 7.18 -3.32
N PHE A 34 15.96 6.27 -4.25
CA PHE A 34 16.71 5.04 -4.47
C PHE A 34 17.56 5.12 -5.74
N LYS A 35 18.86 5.38 -5.57
CA LYS A 35 19.82 5.41 -6.70
C LYS A 35 20.18 4.03 -7.24
N LYS A 36 19.86 2.94 -6.51
CA LYS A 36 20.21 1.58 -6.91
C LYS A 36 19.28 1.05 -8.02
N LYS A 37 19.84 0.20 -8.88
CA LYS A 37 19.11 -0.38 -10.02
C LYS A 37 18.05 -1.41 -9.64
N ALA A 38 18.23 -2.15 -8.54
CA ALA A 38 17.32 -3.17 -8.07
C ALA A 38 17.14 -3.11 -6.54
N GLY A 39 15.97 -3.51 -6.05
CA GLY A 39 15.64 -3.54 -4.63
C GLY A 39 14.41 -4.39 -4.34
N PHE A 40 13.95 -4.32 -3.08
CA PHE A 40 12.79 -5.07 -2.59
C PHE A 40 11.77 -4.12 -1.98
N TYR A 41 10.52 -4.22 -2.44
CA TYR A 41 9.41 -3.46 -1.88
C TYR A 41 8.28 -4.36 -1.35
N VAL A 42 7.48 -3.79 -0.47
CA VAL A 42 6.21 -4.35 -0.02
C VAL A 42 5.13 -3.29 -0.18
N ASP A 43 4.05 -3.64 -0.87
CA ASP A 43 2.93 -2.75 -1.20
C ASP A 43 1.65 -3.32 -0.58
N VAL A 44 1.10 -2.65 0.44
CA VAL A 44 -0.11 -3.04 1.15
C VAL A 44 -1.25 -2.11 0.79
N GLY A 45 -2.36 -2.67 0.28
CA GLY A 45 -3.43 -1.92 -0.37
C GLY A 45 -3.03 -1.54 -1.79
N ALA A 46 -2.43 -2.49 -2.52
CA ALA A 46 -1.77 -2.22 -3.80
C ALA A 46 -2.73 -1.78 -4.93
N TYR A 47 -4.03 -2.05 -4.79
CA TYR A 47 -5.15 -1.63 -5.64
C TYR A 47 -4.99 -1.97 -7.13
N HIS A 48 -4.07 -1.32 -7.84
CA HIS A 48 -3.89 -1.50 -9.28
C HIS A 48 -2.41 -1.41 -9.67
N PRO A 49 -1.90 -2.27 -10.59
CA PRO A 49 -0.47 -2.31 -10.93
C PRO A 49 0.06 -1.05 -11.63
N LEU A 50 -0.81 -0.18 -12.15
CA LEU A 50 -0.43 1.05 -12.88
C LEU A 50 -1.09 2.31 -12.33
N GLU A 51 -2.35 2.24 -11.89
CA GLU A 51 -3.16 3.38 -11.49
C GLU A 51 -3.06 3.61 -9.99
N LEU A 52 -2.86 4.86 -9.56
CA LEU A 52 -2.70 5.21 -8.14
C LEU A 52 -1.65 4.34 -7.44
N ASN A 53 -0.53 4.07 -8.12
CA ASN A 53 0.43 3.09 -7.69
C ASN A 53 1.81 3.70 -7.43
N ASN A 54 2.32 3.46 -6.21
CA ASN A 54 3.59 4.01 -5.73
C ASN A 54 4.81 3.15 -6.08
N THR A 55 4.60 1.92 -6.57
CA THR A 55 5.67 0.93 -6.79
C THR A 55 5.98 0.63 -8.26
N TYR A 56 5.17 1.14 -9.20
CA TYR A 56 5.34 0.79 -10.62
C TYR A 56 6.65 1.31 -11.22
N LEU A 57 7.10 2.53 -10.88
CA LEU A 57 8.39 3.03 -11.34
C LEU A 57 9.57 2.19 -10.83
N LEU A 58 9.47 1.64 -9.61
CA LEU A 58 10.45 0.70 -9.09
C LEU A 58 10.42 -0.63 -9.86
N TYR A 59 9.22 -1.18 -10.12
CA TYR A 59 9.07 -2.39 -10.94
C TYR A 59 9.68 -2.23 -12.33
N LYS A 60 9.47 -1.10 -12.99
CA LYS A 60 10.14 -0.77 -14.28
C LYS A 60 11.67 -0.79 -14.19
N LYS A 61 12.23 -0.50 -13.03
CA LYS A 61 13.68 -0.57 -12.74
C LYS A 61 14.14 -1.96 -12.28
N LYS A 62 13.34 -2.99 -12.54
CA LYS A 62 13.66 -4.39 -12.17
C LYS A 62 13.73 -4.64 -10.66
N TRP A 63 13.00 -3.85 -9.87
CA TRP A 63 12.73 -4.22 -8.50
C TRP A 63 11.66 -5.32 -8.46
N ASN A 64 11.75 -6.15 -7.44
CA ASN A 64 10.71 -7.15 -7.14
C ASN A 64 10.09 -6.87 -5.78
N GLY A 65 8.85 -7.29 -5.61
CA GLY A 65 8.15 -7.03 -4.37
C GLY A 65 7.08 -8.04 -4.01
N ILE A 66 6.34 -7.65 -2.96
CA ILE A 66 5.10 -8.31 -2.53
C ILE A 66 4.01 -7.27 -2.66
N ASN A 67 3.01 -7.53 -3.50
CA ASN A 67 1.79 -6.74 -3.61
C ASN A 67 0.67 -7.45 -2.86
N ILE A 68 -0.01 -6.75 -1.96
CA ILE A 68 -1.04 -7.32 -1.09
C ILE A 68 -2.30 -6.49 -1.23
N ASP A 69 -3.41 -7.14 -1.56
CA ASP A 69 -4.72 -6.49 -1.64
C ASP A 69 -5.86 -7.43 -1.20
N ILE A 70 -6.93 -6.86 -0.63
CA ILE A 70 -8.13 -7.59 -0.23
C ILE A 70 -9.05 -7.94 -1.41
N SER A 71 -8.86 -7.30 -2.56
CA SER A 71 -9.58 -7.53 -3.80
C SER A 71 -8.86 -8.58 -4.65
N SER A 72 -9.51 -9.72 -4.88
CA SER A 72 -8.96 -10.75 -5.80
C SER A 72 -8.76 -10.21 -7.20
N LEU A 73 -9.68 -9.35 -7.69
CA LEU A 73 -9.55 -8.74 -9.01
C LEU A 73 -8.33 -7.83 -9.13
N SER A 74 -7.96 -7.10 -8.06
CA SER A 74 -6.70 -6.34 -8.00
C SER A 74 -5.51 -7.27 -8.17
N ILE A 75 -5.48 -8.37 -7.42
CA ILE A 75 -4.39 -9.36 -7.50
C ILE A 75 -4.32 -10.03 -8.87
N ASP A 76 -5.44 -10.30 -9.53
CA ASP A 76 -5.46 -10.82 -10.90
C ASP A 76 -4.78 -9.86 -11.89
N TYR A 77 -4.98 -8.52 -11.73
CA TYR A 77 -4.26 -7.53 -12.53
C TYR A 77 -2.76 -7.51 -12.25
N PHE A 78 -2.36 -7.65 -10.99
CA PHE A 78 -0.95 -7.76 -10.63
C PHE A 78 -0.31 -9.02 -11.20
N ASN A 79 -0.97 -10.18 -11.11
CA ASN A 79 -0.49 -11.44 -11.70
C ASN A 79 -0.30 -11.34 -13.22
N PHE A 80 -1.14 -10.54 -13.87
CA PHE A 80 -1.04 -10.34 -15.31
C PHE A 80 0.09 -9.39 -15.71
N LEU A 81 0.26 -8.26 -14.99
CA LEU A 81 1.20 -7.19 -15.35
C LEU A 81 2.54 -7.25 -14.64
N ARG A 82 2.59 -7.87 -13.47
CA ARG A 82 3.79 -8.01 -12.64
C ARG A 82 3.97 -9.46 -12.18
N PRO A 83 4.16 -10.40 -13.12
CA PRO A 83 4.27 -11.82 -12.80
C PRO A 83 5.52 -12.15 -11.99
N ASP A 84 6.56 -11.30 -12.01
CA ASP A 84 7.80 -11.47 -11.26
C ASP A 84 7.66 -11.11 -9.76
N ASP A 85 6.59 -10.41 -9.39
CA ASP A 85 6.25 -10.11 -8.02
C ASP A 85 5.46 -11.24 -7.34
N ILE A 86 5.46 -11.24 -6.02
CA ILE A 86 4.55 -12.08 -5.23
C ILE A 86 3.27 -11.29 -4.99
N ASN A 87 2.14 -11.77 -5.53
CA ASN A 87 0.86 -11.08 -5.46
C ASN A 87 -0.10 -11.87 -4.58
N ILE A 88 -0.58 -11.29 -3.47
CA ILE A 88 -1.30 -12.02 -2.41
C ILE A 88 -2.67 -11.39 -2.14
N ASN A 89 -3.72 -12.20 -2.30
CA ASN A 89 -5.08 -11.80 -1.93
C ASN A 89 -5.36 -12.10 -0.45
N VAL A 90 -5.14 -11.13 0.41
CA VAL A 90 -5.40 -11.23 1.86
C VAL A 90 -5.59 -9.85 2.48
N GLY A 91 -6.39 -9.77 3.54
CA GLY A 91 -6.43 -8.57 4.39
C GLY A 91 -5.22 -8.50 5.32
N VAL A 92 -4.67 -7.30 5.52
CA VAL A 92 -3.58 -7.09 6.49
C VAL A 92 -4.12 -6.40 7.74
N SER A 93 -3.79 -6.94 8.92
CA SER A 93 -4.19 -6.38 10.20
C SER A 93 -3.21 -6.81 11.31
N ASN A 94 -3.42 -6.31 12.53
CA ASN A 94 -2.54 -6.59 13.67
C ASN A 94 -2.60 -8.02 14.22
N LYS A 95 -3.54 -8.84 13.75
CA LYS A 95 -3.70 -10.25 14.17
C LYS A 95 -4.20 -11.11 13.01
N ASN A 96 -3.83 -12.39 13.04
CA ASN A 96 -4.39 -13.41 12.16
C ASN A 96 -5.80 -13.76 12.65
N ARG A 97 -6.83 -13.29 11.94
CA ARG A 97 -8.24 -13.50 12.32
C ARG A 97 -9.19 -13.21 11.17
N VAL A 98 -10.46 -13.49 11.37
CA VAL A 98 -11.53 -13.05 10.47
C VAL A 98 -11.96 -11.63 10.86
N LYS A 99 -12.01 -10.72 9.89
CA LYS A 99 -12.54 -9.36 10.04
C LYS A 99 -13.68 -9.09 9.04
N THR A 100 -14.44 -8.05 9.27
CA THR A 100 -15.46 -7.60 8.35
C THR A 100 -14.86 -6.58 7.39
N LEU A 101 -14.96 -6.84 6.09
CA LEU A 101 -14.69 -5.90 5.02
C LEU A 101 -15.96 -5.10 4.74
N TYR A 102 -15.81 -3.78 4.62
CA TYR A 102 -16.87 -2.85 4.21
C TYR A 102 -16.55 -2.32 2.81
N TYR A 103 -17.50 -2.42 1.87
CA TYR A 103 -17.27 -2.09 0.47
C TYR A 103 -18.55 -1.70 -0.26
N GLN A 104 -18.43 -0.96 -1.36
CA GLN A 104 -19.54 -0.72 -2.30
C GLN A 104 -19.33 -1.52 -3.59
N LYS A 105 -18.13 -1.53 -4.14
CA LYS A 105 -17.74 -2.28 -5.33
C LYS A 105 -16.63 -3.29 -4.98
N ASN A 106 -16.62 -4.45 -5.63
CA ASN A 106 -15.62 -5.48 -5.38
C ASN A 106 -14.18 -4.97 -5.59
N LYS A 107 -13.94 -4.16 -6.62
CA LYS A 107 -12.69 -3.42 -6.81
C LYS A 107 -12.96 -1.95 -6.56
N SER A 108 -12.41 -1.43 -5.48
CA SER A 108 -12.43 -0.02 -5.14
C SER A 108 -11.22 0.29 -4.27
N PRO A 109 -10.53 1.42 -4.47
CA PRO A 109 -9.48 1.85 -3.57
C PRO A 109 -10.00 2.13 -2.15
N LEU A 110 -11.29 2.42 -2.02
CA LEU A 110 -11.95 2.80 -0.75
C LEU A 110 -12.45 1.61 0.10
N ASN A 111 -12.17 0.37 -0.30
CA ASN A 111 -12.56 -0.81 0.47
C ASN A 111 -11.79 -0.87 1.80
N THR A 112 -12.50 -0.97 2.95
CA THR A 112 -11.88 -0.80 4.26
C THR A 112 -12.29 -1.87 5.27
N LEU A 113 -11.38 -2.17 6.20
CA LEU A 113 -11.63 -2.99 7.40
C LEU A 113 -12.06 -2.14 8.61
N ASN A 114 -12.09 -0.82 8.46
CA ASN A 114 -12.41 0.13 9.52
C ASN A 114 -13.86 0.58 9.39
N PHE A 115 -14.71 0.20 10.36
CA PHE A 115 -16.14 0.55 10.37
C PHE A 115 -16.41 2.07 10.43
N LYS A 116 -15.59 2.81 11.20
CA LYS A 116 -15.74 4.27 11.30
C LYS A 116 -15.43 4.93 9.95
N GLN A 117 -14.38 4.47 9.29
CA GLN A 117 -13.98 4.93 7.96
C GLN A 117 -15.08 4.59 6.92
N ALA A 118 -15.62 3.37 6.93
CA ALA A 118 -16.70 2.97 6.05
C ALA A 118 -17.94 3.86 6.18
N LYS A 119 -18.32 4.21 7.40
CA LYS A 119 -19.44 5.15 7.65
C LYS A 119 -19.18 6.54 7.07
N LYS A 120 -17.93 7.02 7.18
CA LYS A 120 -17.52 8.33 6.67
C LYS A 120 -17.50 8.35 5.14
N ILE A 121 -16.87 7.35 4.50
CA ILE A 121 -16.70 7.29 3.04
C ILE A 121 -18.02 6.98 2.33
N PHE A 122 -18.79 6.01 2.84
CA PHE A 122 -19.93 5.43 2.11
C PHE A 122 -21.30 5.93 2.60
N SER A 123 -21.35 6.92 3.49
CA SER A 123 -22.61 7.49 4.01
C SER A 123 -23.64 6.41 4.40
N LYS A 124 -23.20 5.35 5.07
CA LYS A 124 -23.97 4.17 5.50
C LYS A 124 -24.46 3.22 4.38
N LYS A 125 -24.19 3.51 3.09
CA LYS A 125 -24.57 2.64 1.96
C LYS A 125 -23.40 1.74 1.56
N PHE A 126 -23.16 0.64 2.29
CA PHE A 126 -22.08 -0.32 2.00
C PHE A 126 -22.51 -1.77 2.30
N LYS A 127 -21.86 -2.67 1.58
CA LYS A 127 -21.95 -4.13 1.76
C LYS A 127 -20.92 -4.59 2.78
N LYS A 128 -21.14 -5.78 3.35
CA LYS A 128 -20.25 -6.42 4.34
C LYS A 128 -19.85 -7.80 3.87
N LYS A 129 -18.60 -8.18 4.08
CA LYS A 129 -18.07 -9.51 3.78
C LYS A 129 -17.07 -9.92 4.86
N LYS A 130 -17.10 -11.16 5.28
CA LYS A 130 -16.06 -11.73 6.17
C LYS A 130 -14.83 -12.09 5.35
N ILE A 131 -13.65 -11.67 5.78
CA ILE A 131 -12.38 -12.00 5.16
C ILE A 131 -11.36 -12.44 6.20
N LYS A 132 -10.43 -13.30 5.78
CA LYS A 132 -9.25 -13.66 6.59
C LYS A 132 -8.26 -12.50 6.56
N THR A 133 -7.66 -12.20 7.72
CA THR A 133 -6.56 -11.24 7.84
C THR A 133 -5.33 -11.94 8.41
N LYS A 134 -4.16 -11.45 8.01
CA LYS A 134 -2.85 -11.88 8.53
C LYS A 134 -2.04 -10.66 8.97
N THR A 135 -1.08 -10.87 9.85
CA THR A 135 -0.08 -9.84 10.14
C THR A 135 0.88 -9.70 8.97
N LEU A 136 1.41 -8.50 8.73
CA LEU A 136 2.36 -8.27 7.64
C LEU A 136 3.63 -9.12 7.84
N THR A 137 4.10 -9.26 9.10
CA THR A 137 5.20 -10.16 9.44
C THR A 137 4.92 -11.58 8.97
N ASN A 138 3.76 -12.14 9.32
CA ASN A 138 3.41 -13.52 8.95
C ASN A 138 3.33 -13.70 7.42
N ILE A 139 2.82 -12.69 6.71
CA ILE A 139 2.76 -12.74 5.24
C ILE A 139 4.17 -12.83 4.66
N ILE A 140 5.08 -11.93 5.06
CA ILE A 140 6.44 -11.88 4.50
C ILE A 140 7.24 -13.13 4.91
N ASP A 141 7.09 -13.62 6.15
CA ASP A 141 7.78 -14.82 6.67
C ASP A 141 7.44 -16.06 5.86
N ASN A 142 6.27 -16.12 5.24
CA ASN A 142 5.84 -17.23 4.38
C ASN A 142 6.18 -17.03 2.89
N THR A 143 7.16 -16.16 2.56
CA THR A 143 7.65 -15.94 1.20
C THR A 143 9.16 -16.16 1.11
N LYS A 144 9.69 -16.20 -0.11
CA LYS A 144 11.15 -16.19 -0.36
C LYS A 144 11.88 -14.97 0.20
N TYR A 145 11.16 -13.98 0.70
CA TYR A 145 11.71 -12.74 1.29
C TYR A 145 11.79 -12.77 2.81
N ASN A 146 11.58 -13.93 3.45
CA ASN A 146 11.74 -14.07 4.90
C ASN A 146 13.12 -13.57 5.36
N GLY A 147 13.13 -12.64 6.31
CA GLY A 147 14.35 -12.02 6.85
C GLY A 147 15.02 -10.96 5.95
N LYS A 148 14.61 -10.81 4.69
CA LYS A 148 15.16 -9.78 3.80
C LYS A 148 14.72 -8.39 4.24
N LYS A 149 15.67 -7.46 4.36
CA LYS A 149 15.37 -6.06 4.68
C LYS A 149 14.57 -5.41 3.56
N ILE A 150 13.54 -4.67 3.92
CA ILE A 150 12.68 -3.95 2.98
C ILE A 150 13.37 -2.64 2.60
N ASP A 151 13.51 -2.37 1.31
CA ASP A 151 13.97 -1.05 0.86
C ASP A 151 12.82 -0.04 0.91
N PHE A 152 11.67 -0.39 0.36
CA PHE A 152 10.48 0.45 0.33
C PHE A 152 9.23 -0.29 0.82
N LEU A 153 8.52 0.31 1.77
CA LEU A 153 7.23 -0.16 2.28
C LEU A 153 6.16 0.89 1.96
N ASN A 154 5.15 0.50 1.21
CA ASN A 154 3.94 1.28 1.02
C ASN A 154 2.80 0.71 1.87
N ILE A 155 2.06 1.57 2.58
CA ILE A 155 0.87 1.21 3.35
C ILE A 155 -0.23 2.20 3.01
N ASP A 156 -1.28 1.68 2.37
CA ASP A 156 -2.51 2.41 2.04
C ASP A 156 -3.68 1.45 2.27
N ALA A 157 -4.16 1.40 3.52
CA ALA A 157 -5.14 0.41 3.97
C ALA A 157 -6.45 1.05 4.46
N GLU A 158 -6.76 2.24 3.95
CA GLU A 158 -8.03 2.94 4.14
C GLU A 158 -8.48 2.98 5.61
N GLY A 159 -7.63 3.60 6.46
CA GLY A 159 -7.88 3.78 7.90
C GLY A 159 -7.53 2.57 8.76
N ASN A 160 -6.94 1.50 8.19
CA ASN A 160 -6.34 0.38 8.93
C ASN A 160 -4.80 0.46 8.98
N ASP A 161 -4.22 1.54 8.51
CA ASP A 161 -2.79 1.75 8.27
C ASP A 161 -1.93 1.57 9.52
N PHE A 162 -2.39 2.08 10.65
CA PHE A 162 -1.67 1.91 11.91
C PHE A 162 -1.65 0.45 12.40
N GLU A 163 -2.74 -0.29 12.17
CA GLU A 163 -2.79 -1.72 12.50
C GLU A 163 -1.87 -2.54 11.59
N VAL A 164 -1.82 -2.20 10.30
CA VAL A 164 -0.87 -2.77 9.33
C VAL A 164 0.56 -2.50 9.77
N LEU A 165 0.90 -1.24 10.04
CA LEU A 165 2.24 -0.83 10.47
C LEU A 165 2.69 -1.57 11.74
N LYS A 166 1.82 -1.69 12.75
CA LYS A 166 2.12 -2.41 13.99
C LYS A 166 2.29 -3.92 13.79
N SER A 167 1.71 -4.47 12.74
CA SER A 167 1.80 -5.90 12.44
C SER A 167 3.13 -6.32 11.81
N LEU A 168 3.96 -5.35 11.40
CA LEU A 168 5.30 -5.61 10.89
C LEU A 168 6.33 -5.56 12.01
N ASN A 169 7.16 -6.61 12.10
CA ASN A 169 8.36 -6.59 12.93
C ASN A 169 9.42 -5.65 12.32
N LEU A 170 9.39 -4.38 12.73
CA LEU A 170 10.31 -3.34 12.23
C LEU A 170 11.79 -3.62 12.56
N ASN A 171 12.08 -4.42 13.59
CA ASN A 171 13.45 -4.82 13.93
C ASN A 171 13.98 -5.90 13.00
N LYS A 172 13.11 -6.80 12.54
CA LYS A 172 13.44 -7.84 11.57
C LYS A 172 13.60 -7.27 10.17
N TYR A 173 12.60 -6.53 9.68
CA TYR A 173 12.49 -6.11 8.28
C TYR A 173 13.10 -4.74 7.97
N LYS A 174 13.21 -3.84 8.95
CA LYS A 174 13.90 -2.54 8.91
C LYS A 174 13.67 -1.75 7.60
N PRO A 175 12.42 -1.40 7.21
CA PRO A 175 12.19 -0.64 6.00
C PRO A 175 13.05 0.63 5.96
N LYS A 176 13.71 0.90 4.82
CA LYS A 176 14.54 2.13 4.66
C LYS A 176 13.67 3.36 4.44
N LEU A 177 12.62 3.20 3.62
CA LEU A 177 11.62 4.23 3.37
C LEU A 177 10.23 3.61 3.55
N ILE A 178 9.36 4.31 4.29
CA ILE A 178 7.95 3.95 4.49
C ILE A 178 7.12 5.09 3.93
N CYS A 179 6.23 4.79 2.97
CA CYS A 179 5.13 5.65 2.56
C CYS A 179 3.88 5.13 3.25
N ILE A 180 3.15 6.00 3.94
CA ILE A 180 1.96 5.60 4.70
C ILE A 180 0.89 6.69 4.68
N GLU A 181 -0.36 6.27 4.52
CA GLU A 181 -1.51 7.17 4.55
C GLU A 181 -1.87 7.57 5.99
N LEU A 182 -2.22 8.85 6.17
CA LEU A 182 -2.75 9.40 7.41
C LEU A 182 -4.17 9.92 7.19
N VAL A 183 -5.13 9.01 7.14
CA VAL A 183 -6.54 9.27 6.76
C VAL A 183 -7.25 10.29 7.65
N ASP A 184 -6.82 10.44 8.89
CA ASP A 184 -7.48 11.36 9.84
C ASP A 184 -7.18 12.84 9.57
N HIS A 185 -6.33 13.16 8.57
CA HIS A 185 -5.83 14.50 8.34
C HIS A 185 -5.99 14.95 6.89
N PHE A 186 -7.16 15.47 6.58
CA PHE A 186 -7.43 16.10 5.28
C PHE A 186 -6.68 17.42 5.05
N ASN A 187 -5.95 17.92 6.06
CA ASN A 187 -5.14 19.13 5.94
C ASN A 187 -3.69 18.82 6.38
N PRO A 188 -2.70 18.86 5.46
CA PRO A 188 -1.32 18.49 5.71
C PRO A 188 -0.53 19.53 6.52
N ASN A 189 -1.18 20.23 7.45
CA ASN A 189 -0.46 21.11 8.35
C ASN A 189 0.54 20.27 9.16
N LYS A 190 1.83 20.61 9.09
CA LYS A 190 2.93 19.91 9.79
C LYS A 190 2.68 19.70 11.28
N LYS A 191 1.97 20.61 11.96
CA LYS A 191 1.58 20.46 13.36
C LYS A 191 0.61 19.30 13.59
N THR A 192 -0.32 19.08 12.67
CA THR A 192 -1.33 18.01 12.74
C THR A 192 -0.68 16.64 12.51
N VAL A 193 0.19 16.53 11.51
CA VAL A 193 0.95 15.30 11.23
C VAL A 193 1.77 14.85 12.45
N LYS A 194 2.46 15.78 13.13
CA LYS A 194 3.27 15.47 14.32
C LYS A 194 2.46 14.92 15.50
N ARG A 195 1.17 15.24 15.59
CA ARG A 195 0.27 14.74 16.63
C ARG A 195 -0.26 13.33 16.35
N HIS A 196 -0.18 12.89 15.10
CA HIS A 196 -0.75 11.61 14.67
C HIS A 196 -0.05 10.41 15.29
N LYS A 197 -0.81 9.37 15.64
CA LYS A 197 -0.30 8.13 16.27
C LYS A 197 0.78 7.42 15.46
N ILE A 198 0.65 7.40 14.11
CA ILE A 198 1.64 6.81 13.20
C ILE A 198 2.96 7.59 13.28
N TYR A 199 2.91 8.93 13.22
CA TYR A 199 4.09 9.77 13.35
C TYR A 199 4.83 9.48 14.66
N LYS A 200 4.13 9.55 15.80
CA LYS A 200 4.72 9.27 17.12
C LYS A 200 5.34 7.87 17.21
N TYR A 201 4.68 6.89 16.61
CA TYR A 201 5.15 5.50 16.58
C TYR A 201 6.45 5.33 15.79
N LEU A 202 6.56 5.99 14.63
CA LEU A 202 7.73 5.92 13.76
C LEU A 202 8.92 6.72 14.30
N ILE A 203 8.69 7.93 14.83
CA ILE A 203 9.76 8.74 15.45
C ILE A 203 10.41 8.00 16.62
N LYS A 204 9.63 7.35 17.49
CA LYS A 204 10.15 6.51 18.58
C LYS A 204 11.01 5.33 18.11
N ARG A 205 11.00 5.02 16.81
CA ARG A 205 11.77 3.94 16.17
C ARG A 205 12.85 4.44 15.21
N ASN A 206 13.28 5.71 15.42
CA ASN A 206 14.35 6.37 14.66
C ASN A 206 14.03 6.60 13.17
N TYR A 207 12.74 6.71 12.80
CA TYR A 207 12.33 7.19 11.50
C TYR A 207 12.14 8.72 11.53
N LYS A 208 12.53 9.40 10.47
CA LYS A 208 12.34 10.85 10.28
C LYS A 208 11.35 11.09 9.16
N LEU A 209 10.43 12.04 9.33
CA LEU A 209 9.54 12.50 8.25
C LEU A 209 10.38 13.24 7.21
N VAL A 210 10.37 12.76 5.96
CA VAL A 210 11.19 13.30 4.87
C VAL A 210 10.37 13.90 3.73
N TRP A 211 9.08 13.52 3.61
CA TRP A 211 8.18 14.03 2.59
C TRP A 211 6.73 13.99 3.08
N SER A 212 5.90 14.94 2.65
CA SER A 212 4.47 15.02 2.95
C SER A 212 3.70 15.44 1.72
N GLY A 213 2.76 14.61 1.31
CA GLY A 213 1.72 14.92 0.34
C GLY A 213 0.39 15.27 1.00
N HIS A 214 -0.69 15.14 0.25
CA HIS A 214 -2.02 15.44 0.73
C HIS A 214 -2.52 14.38 1.73
N PHE A 215 -2.38 13.09 1.41
CA PHE A 215 -2.78 11.98 2.26
C PHE A 215 -1.58 11.14 2.72
N SER A 216 -0.61 10.96 1.85
CA SER A 216 0.56 10.12 2.08
C SER A 216 1.72 10.89 2.67
N HIS A 217 2.46 10.24 3.58
CA HIS A 217 3.65 10.81 4.23
C HIS A 217 4.78 9.79 4.20
N MET A 218 6.01 10.26 3.97
CA MET A 218 7.16 9.36 3.91
C MET A 218 8.10 9.54 5.08
N PHE A 219 8.49 8.40 5.63
CA PHE A 219 9.39 8.31 6.77
C PHE A 219 10.63 7.50 6.38
N ARG A 220 11.80 8.01 6.68
CA ARG A 220 13.09 7.39 6.39
C ARG A 220 13.82 7.11 7.69
N ARG A 221 14.46 5.93 7.73
CA ARG A 221 15.36 5.53 8.82
C ARG A 221 16.77 6.04 8.62
#